data_eb67a636f6b7c4e971d567eb4a1121fa
#
_entry.id   eb67a636f6b7c4e971d567eb4a1121fa
#
_cell.length_a   1.000
_cell.length_b   1.000
_cell.length_c   1.000
_cell.angle_alpha   90.00
_cell.angle_beta   90.00
_cell.angle_gamma   90.00
#
_symmetry.space_group_name_H-M   'P 1'
#
loop_
_entity.id
_entity.type
_entity.pdbx_description
1 polymer ?
#
loop_
_entity_poly.entity_id
_entity_poly.type
_entity_poly.pdbx_seq_one_letter_code
_entity_poly.pdbx_strand_id
1 'polypeptide(L)'
;DLSAEYSAVPNEMKKVAEYFGKEVLEQCKEDDVIENVKAIREFAGDRAVLGAFHFFEENKRVDAEVEALEKKDFATFFNKITESGDSSWKWLQNCYCNETPDEQSITVALALTKLYLDKIGRGVCRVHGGGFAGVIAAFLPKEETEGFTKYIDKALGEGSAYVMHIRPQGAVKVEF
;
A
#
# COMPACT_ATOMS: atom_id res chain seq x y z
N ASP A 1 12.08 -17.18 0.78
CA ASP A 1 10.89 -17.20 1.65
C ASP A 1 10.74 -15.83 2.32
N LEU A 2 9.63 -15.16 2.08
CA LEU A 2 9.35 -13.82 2.61
C LEU A 2 8.42 -13.84 3.83
N SER A 3 8.18 -15.01 4.43
CA SER A 3 7.30 -15.15 5.60
C SER A 3 7.74 -14.28 6.78
N ALA A 4 9.05 -14.09 6.95
CA ALA A 4 9.63 -13.23 7.99
C ALA A 4 9.23 -11.76 7.77
N GLU A 5 9.34 -11.25 6.54
CA GLU A 5 8.98 -9.87 6.19
C GLU A 5 7.47 -9.62 6.38
N TYR A 6 6.63 -10.54 5.91
CA TYR A 6 5.17 -10.43 6.13
C TYR A 6 4.80 -10.45 7.61
N SER A 7 5.50 -11.24 8.42
CA SER A 7 5.26 -11.32 9.87
C SER A 7 5.81 -10.11 10.62
N ALA A 8 6.89 -9.51 10.13
CA ALA A 8 7.52 -8.35 10.77
C ALA A 8 6.57 -7.16 10.85
N VAL A 9 5.81 -6.88 9.78
CA VAL A 9 4.90 -5.73 9.71
C VAL A 9 3.91 -5.70 10.90
N PRO A 10 3.04 -6.72 11.10
CA PRO A 10 2.12 -6.69 12.23
C PRO A 10 2.83 -6.81 13.59
N ASN A 11 3.95 -7.51 13.66
CA ASN A 11 4.68 -7.67 14.92
C ASN A 11 5.32 -6.35 15.38
N GLU A 12 5.84 -5.55 14.46
CA GLU A 12 6.37 -4.23 14.76
C GLU A 12 5.28 -3.26 15.20
N MET A 13 4.12 -3.27 14.56
CA MET A 13 2.97 -2.49 14.97
C MET A 13 2.47 -2.88 16.37
N LYS A 14 2.46 -4.19 16.69
CA LYS A 14 2.13 -4.68 18.04
C LYS A 14 3.12 -4.20 19.10
N LYS A 15 4.42 -4.18 18.81
CA LYS A 15 5.42 -3.64 19.75
C LYS A 15 5.14 -2.17 20.11
N VAL A 16 4.69 -1.36 19.16
CA VAL A 16 4.30 0.03 19.48
C VAL A 16 3.08 0.05 20.41
N ALA A 17 2.10 -0.82 20.19
CA ALA A 17 0.93 -0.94 21.07
C ALA A 17 1.35 -1.43 22.48
N GLU A 18 2.26 -2.41 22.57
CA GLU A 18 2.81 -2.93 23.82
C GLU A 18 3.48 -1.85 24.68
N TYR A 19 4.15 -0.87 24.06
CA TYR A 19 4.70 0.28 24.78
C TYR A 19 3.65 1.02 25.62
N PHE A 20 2.41 1.07 25.14
CA PHE A 20 1.26 1.67 25.83
C PHE A 20 0.43 0.65 26.65
N GLY A 21 0.91 -0.58 26.81
CA GLY A 21 0.16 -1.66 27.47
C GLY A 21 -1.10 -2.08 26.72
N LYS A 22 -1.10 -1.98 25.38
CA LYS A 22 -2.18 -2.33 24.49
C LYS A 22 -1.83 -3.55 23.63
N GLU A 23 -2.85 -4.21 23.09
CA GLU A 23 -2.67 -5.40 22.24
C GLU A 23 -2.47 -5.04 20.75
N VAL A 24 -3.13 -3.97 20.31
CA VAL A 24 -3.11 -3.52 18.90
C VAL A 24 -3.13 -1.98 18.81
N LEU A 25 -2.62 -1.44 17.70
CA LEU A 25 -2.54 0.01 17.48
C LEU A 25 -3.89 0.72 17.46
N GLU A 26 -4.98 0.05 17.11
CA GLU A 26 -6.31 0.63 17.14
C GLU A 26 -6.75 1.08 18.54
N GLN A 27 -6.15 0.51 19.58
CA GLN A 27 -6.37 0.89 20.97
C GLN A 27 -5.50 2.08 21.42
N CYS A 28 -4.62 2.54 20.57
CA CYS A 28 -3.71 3.67 20.80
C CYS A 28 -4.21 4.92 20.09
N LYS A 29 -3.66 6.07 20.47
CA LYS A 29 -3.88 7.33 19.76
C LYS A 29 -2.60 7.73 19.04
N GLU A 30 -2.74 8.29 17.84
CA GLU A 30 -1.61 8.78 17.06
C GLU A 30 -0.82 9.85 17.79
N ASP A 31 -1.52 10.80 18.44
CA ASP A 31 -0.87 11.88 19.21
C ASP A 31 0.02 11.32 20.34
N ASP A 32 -0.45 10.27 21.02
CA ASP A 32 0.34 9.60 22.08
C ASP A 32 1.64 8.99 21.50
N VAL A 33 1.56 8.42 20.27
CA VAL A 33 2.74 7.89 19.57
C VAL A 33 3.69 9.02 19.19
N ILE A 34 3.17 10.14 18.66
CA ILE A 34 3.99 11.32 18.30
C ILE A 34 4.73 11.89 19.53
N GLU A 35 4.02 12.05 20.63
CA GLU A 35 4.62 12.59 21.87
C GLU A 35 5.71 11.68 22.46
N ASN A 36 5.62 10.38 22.23
CA ASN A 36 6.53 9.38 22.78
C ASN A 36 7.52 8.79 21.74
N VAL A 37 7.63 9.38 20.54
CA VAL A 37 8.46 8.86 19.43
C VAL A 37 9.87 8.47 19.88
N LYS A 38 10.54 9.29 20.67
CA LYS A 38 11.91 9.02 21.10
C LYS A 38 11.99 7.69 21.89
N ALA A 39 11.12 7.52 22.88
CA ALA A 39 11.11 6.33 23.72
C ALA A 39 10.64 5.08 22.96
N ILE A 40 9.67 5.23 22.05
CA ILE A 40 9.18 4.13 21.22
C ILE A 40 10.27 3.67 20.24
N ARG A 41 11.05 4.57 19.66
CA ARG A 41 12.20 4.22 18.80
C ARG A 41 13.25 3.39 19.55
N GLU A 42 13.51 3.73 20.80
CA GLU A 42 14.44 2.97 21.67
C GLU A 42 13.86 1.59 22.03
N PHE A 43 12.55 1.47 22.21
CA PHE A 43 11.85 0.25 22.59
C PHE A 43 11.58 -0.70 21.43
N ALA A 44 11.04 -0.18 20.31
CA ALA A 44 10.51 -0.96 19.20
C ALA A 44 11.28 -0.80 17.89
N GLY A 45 12.10 0.24 17.75
CA GLY A 45 12.85 0.58 16.54
C GLY A 45 12.12 1.57 15.61
N ASP A 46 12.87 2.16 14.67
CA ASP A 46 12.39 3.19 13.76
C ASP A 46 11.31 2.67 12.80
N ARG A 47 11.48 1.45 12.27
CA ARG A 47 10.52 0.83 11.34
C ARG A 47 9.16 0.60 12.00
N ALA A 48 9.13 0.23 13.28
CA ALA A 48 7.88 0.07 14.03
C ALA A 48 7.12 1.41 14.17
N VAL A 49 7.83 2.50 14.44
CA VAL A 49 7.23 3.85 14.50
C VAL A 49 6.68 4.27 13.14
N LEU A 50 7.42 4.05 12.06
CA LEU A 50 6.96 4.34 10.70
C LEU A 50 5.73 3.50 10.33
N GLY A 51 5.71 2.22 10.71
CA GLY A 51 4.56 1.34 10.54
C GLY A 51 3.34 1.83 11.31
N ALA A 52 3.52 2.34 12.54
CA ALA A 52 2.42 2.92 13.32
C ALA A 52 1.85 4.17 12.66
N PHE A 53 2.68 5.08 12.15
CA PHE A 53 2.20 6.26 11.41
C PHE A 53 1.48 5.85 10.12
N HIS A 54 2.00 4.86 9.39
CA HIS A 54 1.29 4.32 8.23
C HIS A 54 -0.10 3.83 8.63
N PHE A 55 -0.23 3.07 9.71
CA PHE A 55 -1.50 2.52 10.18
C PHE A 55 -2.54 3.62 10.47
N PHE A 56 -2.19 4.64 11.26
CA PHE A 56 -3.13 5.70 11.60
C PHE A 56 -3.56 6.52 10.37
N GLU A 57 -2.61 6.90 9.54
CA GLU A 57 -2.88 7.69 8.35
C GLU A 57 -3.61 6.88 7.27
N GLU A 58 -3.37 5.56 7.18
CA GLU A 58 -4.11 4.70 6.24
C GLU A 58 -5.58 4.59 6.62
N ASN A 59 -5.91 4.47 7.90
CA ASN A 59 -7.30 4.47 8.36
C ASN A 59 -8.02 5.77 7.96
N LYS A 60 -7.38 6.93 8.14
CA LYS A 60 -7.94 8.22 7.70
C LYS A 60 -8.13 8.28 6.18
N ARG A 61 -7.19 7.70 5.42
CA ARG A 61 -7.29 7.63 3.95
C ARG A 61 -8.45 6.77 3.49
N VAL A 62 -8.65 5.61 4.12
CA VAL A 62 -9.79 4.72 3.83
C VAL A 62 -11.11 5.45 4.05
N ASP A 63 -11.27 6.14 5.16
CA ASP A 63 -12.49 6.94 5.44
C ASP A 63 -12.71 8.01 4.35
N ALA A 64 -11.65 8.71 3.96
CA ALA A 64 -11.70 9.72 2.91
C ALA A 64 -12.00 9.12 1.52
N GLU A 65 -11.51 7.92 1.22
CA GLU A 65 -11.82 7.19 -0.02
C GLU A 65 -13.29 6.79 -0.08
N VAL A 66 -13.85 6.28 1.03
CA VAL A 66 -15.28 5.94 1.13
C VAL A 66 -16.14 7.19 0.89
N GLU A 67 -15.83 8.28 1.59
CA GLU A 67 -16.55 9.55 1.43
C GLU A 67 -16.46 10.09 -0.02
N ALA A 68 -15.28 10.01 -0.63
CA ALA A 68 -15.07 10.45 -2.02
C ALA A 68 -15.89 9.61 -3.01
N LEU A 69 -15.95 8.28 -2.82
CA LEU A 69 -16.77 7.40 -3.65
C LEU A 69 -18.27 7.68 -3.51
N GLU A 70 -18.75 7.89 -2.29
CA GLU A 70 -20.17 8.25 -2.03
C GLU A 70 -20.56 9.57 -2.72
N LYS A 71 -19.64 10.54 -2.73
CA LYS A 71 -19.81 11.83 -3.42
C LYS A 71 -19.50 11.79 -4.92
N LYS A 72 -19.04 10.65 -5.45
CA LYS A 72 -18.52 10.50 -6.82
C LYS A 72 -17.36 11.45 -7.15
N ASP A 73 -16.59 11.83 -6.13
CA ASP A 73 -15.36 12.63 -6.26
C ASP A 73 -14.17 11.70 -6.56
N PHE A 74 -14.07 11.30 -7.82
CA PHE A 74 -13.00 10.41 -8.27
C PHE A 74 -11.61 11.08 -8.21
N ALA A 75 -11.54 12.39 -8.25
CA ALA A 75 -10.26 13.10 -8.13
C ALA A 75 -9.66 12.91 -6.73
N THR A 76 -10.46 13.15 -5.69
CA THR A 76 -10.06 12.87 -4.30
C THR A 76 -9.77 11.40 -4.08
N PHE A 77 -10.62 10.49 -4.58
CA PHE A 77 -10.41 9.04 -4.47
C PHE A 77 -9.04 8.61 -5.02
N PHE A 78 -8.71 8.99 -6.26
CA PHE A 78 -7.43 8.63 -6.88
C PHE A 78 -6.23 9.32 -6.19
N ASN A 79 -6.42 10.53 -5.67
CA ASN A 79 -5.36 11.18 -4.89
C ASN A 79 -5.07 10.36 -3.61
N LYS A 80 -6.09 9.88 -2.91
CA LYS A 80 -5.91 9.05 -1.70
C LYS A 80 -5.23 7.72 -2.02
N ILE A 81 -5.52 7.09 -3.14
CA ILE A 81 -4.79 5.89 -3.62
C ILE A 81 -3.30 6.21 -3.80
N THR A 82 -2.96 7.36 -4.37
CA THR A 82 -1.57 7.79 -4.54
C THR A 82 -0.89 8.01 -3.19
N GLU A 83 -1.53 8.75 -2.27
CA GLU A 83 -1.03 8.97 -0.92
C GLU A 83 -0.81 7.65 -0.16
N SER A 84 -1.73 6.69 -0.31
CA SER A 84 -1.62 5.35 0.27
C SER A 84 -0.44 4.57 -0.29
N GLY A 85 -0.22 4.61 -1.60
CA GLY A 85 0.95 4.03 -2.25
C GLY A 85 2.27 4.64 -1.78
N ASP A 86 2.31 5.95 -1.65
CA ASP A 86 3.46 6.70 -1.13
C ASP A 86 3.76 6.33 0.33
N SER A 87 2.72 6.24 1.16
CA SER A 87 2.84 5.83 2.55
C SER A 87 3.33 4.38 2.68
N SER A 88 2.80 3.46 1.86
CA SER A 88 3.29 2.08 1.79
C SER A 88 4.77 2.02 1.44
N TRP A 89 5.21 2.76 0.45
CA TRP A 89 6.62 2.76 0.03
C TRP A 89 7.54 3.42 1.05
N LYS A 90 7.17 4.62 1.53
CA LYS A 90 8.06 5.47 2.35
C LYS A 90 8.03 5.08 3.83
N TRP A 91 6.88 4.71 4.37
CA TRP A 91 6.70 4.46 5.81
C TRP A 91 6.58 2.98 6.14
N LEU A 92 5.65 2.25 5.49
CA LEU A 92 5.53 0.82 5.72
C LEU A 92 6.71 0.02 5.13
N GLN A 93 7.32 0.55 4.05
CA GLN A 93 8.50 -0.03 3.38
C GLN A 93 8.28 -1.49 2.93
N ASN A 94 7.08 -1.78 2.43
CA ASN A 94 6.70 -3.10 1.98
C ASN A 94 6.81 -3.31 0.45
N CYS A 95 7.51 -2.42 -0.25
CA CYS A 95 7.74 -2.54 -1.71
C CYS A 95 9.02 -3.31 -2.05
N TYR A 96 9.87 -3.61 -1.08
CA TYR A 96 11.13 -4.34 -1.25
C TYR A 96 11.52 -5.04 0.05
N CYS A 97 12.41 -6.03 -0.04
CA CYS A 97 12.98 -6.72 1.11
C CYS A 97 14.35 -6.11 1.46
N ASN A 98 14.58 -5.81 2.75
CA ASN A 98 15.85 -5.25 3.19
C ASN A 98 16.99 -6.26 3.16
N GLU A 99 16.69 -7.57 3.22
CA GLU A 99 17.69 -8.63 3.16
C GLU A 99 18.22 -8.87 1.73
N THR A 100 17.42 -8.49 0.73
CA THR A 100 17.76 -8.63 -0.70
C THR A 100 17.59 -7.30 -1.44
N PRO A 101 18.42 -6.28 -1.16
CA PRO A 101 18.23 -4.93 -1.69
C PRO A 101 18.34 -4.85 -3.22
N ASP A 102 18.94 -5.83 -3.87
CA ASP A 102 19.05 -5.91 -5.32
C ASP A 102 17.78 -6.48 -5.99
N GLU A 103 16.86 -7.08 -5.21
CA GLU A 103 15.61 -7.67 -5.70
C GLU A 103 14.42 -6.74 -5.44
N GLN A 104 14.20 -5.76 -6.30
CA GLN A 104 13.15 -4.75 -6.15
C GLN A 104 12.14 -4.76 -7.31
N SER A 105 11.62 -5.92 -7.66
CA SER A 105 10.69 -6.08 -8.80
C SER A 105 9.42 -5.24 -8.68
N ILE A 106 8.84 -5.12 -7.47
CA ILE A 106 7.66 -4.27 -7.22
C ILE A 106 7.99 -2.80 -7.46
N THR A 107 9.12 -2.32 -6.96
CA THR A 107 9.53 -0.91 -7.15
C THR A 107 9.83 -0.59 -8.60
N VAL A 108 10.41 -1.54 -9.34
CA VAL A 108 10.61 -1.40 -10.80
C VAL A 108 9.26 -1.33 -11.53
N ALA A 109 8.31 -2.22 -11.18
CA ALA A 109 6.97 -2.22 -11.78
C ALA A 109 6.21 -0.91 -11.46
N LEU A 110 6.29 -0.41 -10.22
CA LEU A 110 5.72 0.89 -9.84
C LEU A 110 6.34 2.05 -10.62
N ALA A 111 7.66 2.06 -10.75
CA ALA A 111 8.37 3.11 -11.50
C ALA A 111 7.97 3.12 -12.98
N LEU A 112 7.97 1.95 -13.64
CA LEU A 112 7.52 1.81 -15.03
C LEU A 112 6.06 2.28 -15.21
N THR A 113 5.18 1.84 -14.31
CA THR A 113 3.77 2.25 -14.32
C THR A 113 3.63 3.75 -14.15
N LYS A 114 4.33 4.34 -13.19
CA LYS A 114 4.31 5.80 -12.95
C LYS A 114 4.78 6.57 -14.20
N LEU A 115 5.86 6.14 -14.84
CA LEU A 115 6.35 6.76 -16.08
C LEU A 115 5.32 6.71 -17.21
N TYR A 116 4.59 5.60 -17.34
CA TYR A 116 3.50 5.50 -18.32
C TYR A 116 2.35 6.45 -17.98
N LEU A 117 1.89 6.43 -16.72
CA LEU A 117 0.77 7.28 -16.26
C LEU A 117 1.09 8.77 -16.38
N ASP A 118 2.32 9.17 -16.09
CA ASP A 118 2.78 10.55 -16.27
C ASP A 118 2.75 10.98 -17.74
N LYS A 119 3.13 10.07 -18.65
CA LYS A 119 3.09 10.35 -20.09
C LYS A 119 1.68 10.57 -20.60
N ILE A 120 0.70 9.81 -20.11
CA ILE A 120 -0.72 9.98 -20.51
C ILE A 120 -1.44 11.05 -19.67
N GLY A 121 -0.82 11.55 -18.60
CA GLY A 121 -1.36 12.59 -17.72
C GLY A 121 -2.54 12.15 -16.86
N ARG A 122 -2.79 10.84 -16.73
CA ARG A 122 -3.97 10.28 -16.05
C ARG A 122 -3.65 8.92 -15.42
N GLY A 123 -4.35 8.61 -14.32
CA GLY A 123 -4.22 7.34 -13.63
C GLY A 123 -3.33 7.37 -12.40
N VAL A 124 -3.41 6.34 -11.60
CA VAL A 124 -2.66 6.18 -10.36
C VAL A 124 -2.25 4.73 -10.17
N CYS A 125 -1.22 4.48 -9.36
CA CYS A 125 -0.82 3.13 -9.02
C CYS A 125 -0.29 3.05 -7.58
N ARG A 126 -0.34 1.84 -7.02
CA ARG A 126 0.22 1.54 -5.71
C ARG A 126 0.60 0.06 -5.61
N VAL A 127 1.43 -0.27 -4.63
CA VAL A 127 1.56 -1.67 -4.20
C VAL A 127 0.21 -2.18 -3.70
N HIS A 128 -0.12 -3.44 -3.97
CA HIS A 128 -1.38 -4.05 -3.57
C HIS A 128 -1.14 -5.29 -2.71
N GLY A 129 -1.97 -5.43 -1.66
CA GLY A 129 -1.82 -6.51 -0.67
C GLY A 129 -0.63 -6.29 0.27
N GLY A 130 -0.03 -7.35 0.75
CA GLY A 130 1.06 -7.31 1.73
C GLY A 130 2.38 -6.73 1.22
N GLY A 131 2.53 -6.58 -0.09
CA GLY A 131 3.76 -6.07 -0.69
C GLY A 131 4.83 -7.15 -0.91
N PHE A 132 6.11 -6.78 -0.77
CA PHE A 132 7.33 -7.59 -0.88
C PHE A 132 7.47 -8.35 -2.22
N ALA A 133 6.77 -9.46 -2.43
CA ALA A 133 6.72 -10.22 -3.68
C ALA A 133 5.32 -10.28 -4.30
N GLY A 134 4.44 -9.38 -3.88
CA GLY A 134 3.06 -9.31 -4.35
C GLY A 134 2.90 -8.64 -5.71
N VAL A 135 1.81 -7.93 -5.85
CA VAL A 135 1.43 -7.23 -7.09
C VAL A 135 1.27 -5.73 -6.85
N ILE A 136 1.23 -4.97 -7.92
CA ILE A 136 0.78 -3.58 -7.91
C ILE A 136 -0.63 -3.49 -8.50
N ALA A 137 -1.39 -2.48 -8.10
CA ALA A 137 -2.63 -2.09 -8.75
C ALA A 137 -2.40 -0.78 -9.51
N ALA A 138 -2.84 -0.74 -10.76
CA ALA A 138 -2.86 0.45 -11.58
C ALA A 138 -4.30 0.76 -12.01
N PHE A 139 -4.70 2.02 -11.84
CA PHE A 139 -6.00 2.54 -12.23
C PHE A 139 -5.79 3.55 -13.35
N LEU A 140 -6.29 3.24 -14.52
CA LEU A 140 -6.10 4.05 -15.73
C LEU A 140 -7.36 4.00 -16.62
N PRO A 141 -7.51 4.95 -17.55
CA PRO A 141 -8.63 4.94 -18.49
C PRO A 141 -8.68 3.66 -19.32
N LYS A 142 -9.90 3.18 -19.60
CA LYS A 142 -10.09 1.91 -20.36
C LYS A 142 -9.43 1.93 -21.74
N GLU A 143 -9.42 3.06 -22.39
CA GLU A 143 -8.78 3.25 -23.70
C GLU A 143 -7.26 3.07 -23.68
N GLU A 144 -6.64 3.22 -22.52
CA GLU A 144 -5.19 3.08 -22.34
C GLU A 144 -4.78 1.65 -21.94
N THR A 145 -5.73 0.79 -21.59
CA THR A 145 -5.48 -0.54 -21.01
C THR A 145 -4.60 -1.41 -21.91
N GLU A 146 -4.92 -1.48 -23.22
CA GLU A 146 -4.16 -2.30 -24.16
C GLU A 146 -2.71 -1.78 -24.33
N GLY A 147 -2.56 -0.45 -24.44
CA GLY A 147 -1.26 0.20 -24.54
C GLY A 147 -0.41 -0.03 -23.31
N PHE A 148 -1.00 0.11 -22.12
CA PHE A 148 -0.33 -0.12 -20.86
C PHE A 148 0.10 -1.59 -20.70
N THR A 149 -0.80 -2.55 -20.97
CA THR A 149 -0.47 -3.99 -20.88
C THR A 149 0.70 -4.33 -21.79
N LYS A 150 0.67 -3.91 -23.07
CA LYS A 150 1.78 -4.13 -23.99
C LYS A 150 3.09 -3.49 -23.52
N TYR A 151 3.02 -2.31 -22.91
CA TYR A 151 4.18 -1.61 -22.37
C TYR A 151 4.83 -2.37 -21.21
N ILE A 152 4.02 -2.85 -20.27
CA ILE A 152 4.50 -3.62 -19.11
C ILE A 152 5.01 -4.99 -19.53
N ASP A 153 4.28 -5.72 -20.38
CA ASP A 153 4.68 -7.04 -20.86
C ASP A 153 5.99 -6.99 -21.66
N LYS A 154 6.20 -5.94 -22.43
CA LYS A 154 7.48 -5.72 -23.12
C LYS A 154 8.64 -5.50 -22.15
N ALA A 155 8.41 -4.84 -21.03
CA ALA A 155 9.44 -4.48 -20.07
C ALA A 155 9.74 -5.61 -19.08
N LEU A 156 8.70 -6.31 -18.60
CA LEU A 156 8.81 -7.28 -17.49
C LEU A 156 8.55 -8.73 -17.92
N GLY A 157 8.11 -8.97 -19.16
CA GLY A 157 7.79 -10.27 -19.71
C GLY A 157 6.31 -10.44 -19.98
N GLU A 158 5.97 -11.29 -20.94
CA GLU A 158 4.59 -11.59 -21.32
C GLU A 158 3.78 -12.13 -20.12
N GLY A 159 2.56 -11.58 -19.91
CA GLY A 159 1.69 -11.94 -18.80
C GLY A 159 2.00 -11.23 -17.48
N SER A 160 2.91 -10.25 -17.48
CA SER A 160 3.20 -9.43 -16.30
C SER A 160 2.08 -8.46 -15.95
N ALA A 161 1.23 -8.10 -16.91
CA ALA A 161 0.05 -7.26 -16.69
C ALA A 161 -1.22 -7.95 -17.17
N TYR A 162 -2.27 -7.89 -16.35
CA TYR A 162 -3.58 -8.43 -16.69
C TYR A 162 -4.70 -7.52 -16.18
N VAL A 163 -5.79 -7.49 -16.95
CA VAL A 163 -6.93 -6.63 -16.64
C VAL A 163 -7.81 -7.28 -15.59
N MET A 164 -8.09 -6.54 -14.52
CA MET A 164 -9.00 -6.95 -13.46
C MET A 164 -10.28 -6.12 -13.49
N HIS A 165 -11.36 -6.72 -13.04
CA HIS A 165 -12.62 -6.04 -12.83
C HIS A 165 -12.99 -6.08 -11.35
N ILE A 166 -13.46 -4.94 -10.83
CA ILE A 166 -13.96 -4.89 -9.46
C ILE A 166 -15.24 -5.71 -9.40
N ARG A 167 -15.26 -6.70 -8.51
CA ARG A 167 -16.47 -7.49 -8.26
C ARG A 167 -17.56 -6.60 -7.63
N PRO A 168 -18.78 -6.57 -8.18
CA PRO A 168 -19.83 -5.69 -7.68
C PRO A 168 -20.45 -6.14 -6.36
N GLN A 169 -20.14 -7.35 -5.92
CA GLN A 169 -20.63 -7.94 -4.67
C GLN A 169 -19.48 -8.15 -3.70
N GLY A 170 -19.67 -7.75 -2.45
CA GLY A 170 -18.76 -8.06 -1.35
C GLY A 170 -18.81 -9.54 -0.92
N ALA A 171 -18.54 -9.81 0.35
CA ALA A 171 -18.69 -11.14 0.92
C ALA A 171 -20.16 -11.53 0.95
N VAL A 172 -20.49 -12.71 0.38
CA VAL A 172 -21.87 -13.25 0.34
C VAL A 172 -21.84 -14.70 0.82
N LYS A 173 -22.92 -15.13 1.49
CA LYS A 173 -23.12 -16.52 1.81
C LYS A 173 -23.41 -17.29 0.52
N VAL A 174 -22.66 -18.36 0.28
CA VAL A 174 -22.91 -19.28 -0.83
C VAL A 174 -23.82 -20.39 -0.29
N GLU A 175 -24.99 -20.56 -0.91
CA GLU A 175 -25.90 -21.69 -0.64
C GLU A 175 -25.72 -22.69 -1.79
N PHE A 176 -25.45 -23.95 -1.43
CA PHE A 176 -25.29 -25.07 -2.36
C PHE A 176 -26.59 -25.87 -2.43
#